data_06f22637f385e0b8cb02b7be5e028695
#
_entry.id   06f22637f385e0b8cb02b7be5e028695
#
_cell.length_a   1.000
_cell.length_b   1.000
_cell.length_c   1.000
_cell.angle_alpha   90.00
_cell.angle_beta   90.00
_cell.angle_gamma   90.00
#
_symmetry.space_group_name_H-M   'P 1'
#
loop_
_entity.id
_entity.type
_entity.pdbx_description
1 polymer ?
#
loop_
_entity_poly.entity_id
_entity_poly.type
_entity_poly.pdbx_seq_one_letter_code
_entity_poly.pdbx_strand_id
1 'polypeptide(L)'
;EVASAHTALQAAETELARSTVHAPIAGTVLRINVRPGESVSPMPQATPLILLGDLSQVHVRVDIDEHEAGRVRPGGPARAHLRGRRGTPLTLSFVRFEPLVTPKRSLTGDLTERVDTRVLQAIYRIEQPGPGIVPGLQVDVFIETPAPEVTSPTPPTV
;
A
#
# COMPACT_ATOMS: atom_id res chain seq x y z
N GLU A 1 3.85 33.07 44.21
CA GLU A 1 5.05 33.23 43.36
C GLU A 1 5.71 31.93 42.99
N VAL A 2 6.01 31.02 43.93
CA VAL A 2 6.65 29.72 43.63
C VAL A 2 5.78 28.85 42.71
N ALA A 3 4.48 28.77 42.97
CA ALA A 3 3.54 28.02 42.11
C ALA A 3 3.46 28.57 40.69
N SER A 4 3.45 29.88 40.54
CA SER A 4 3.46 30.53 39.23
C SER A 4 4.76 30.28 38.45
N ALA A 5 5.90 30.31 39.11
CA ALA A 5 7.18 29.98 38.50
C ALA A 5 7.26 28.52 38.06
N HIS A 6 6.70 27.59 38.84
CA HIS A 6 6.64 26.17 38.48
C HIS A 6 5.76 25.91 37.24
N THR A 7 4.61 26.58 37.16
CA THR A 7 3.73 26.48 35.99
C THR A 7 4.41 27.03 34.71
N ALA A 8 5.14 28.15 34.85
CA ALA A 8 5.88 28.72 33.71
C ALA A 8 7.02 27.81 33.25
N LEU A 9 7.72 27.15 34.17
CA LEU A 9 8.76 26.17 33.86
C LEU A 9 8.16 24.98 33.10
N GLN A 10 7.06 24.39 33.59
CA GLN A 10 6.40 23.28 32.94
C GLN A 10 5.91 23.63 31.51
N ALA A 11 5.39 24.85 31.33
CA ALA A 11 4.99 25.32 30.01
C ALA A 11 6.21 25.41 29.07
N ALA A 12 7.32 25.97 29.52
CA ALA A 12 8.55 26.06 28.72
C ALA A 12 9.14 24.68 28.38
N GLU A 13 9.14 23.74 29.32
CA GLU A 13 9.58 22.37 29.10
C GLU A 13 8.67 21.65 28.06
N THR A 14 7.37 21.86 28.12
CA THR A 14 6.42 21.32 27.16
C THR A 14 6.68 21.87 25.76
N GLU A 15 6.91 23.18 25.62
CA GLU A 15 7.24 23.79 24.32
C GLU A 15 8.58 23.28 23.79
N LEU A 16 9.56 23.10 24.63
CA LEU A 16 10.85 22.52 24.24
C LEU A 16 10.67 21.06 23.76
N ALA A 17 9.90 20.25 24.48
CA ALA A 17 9.61 18.87 24.08
C ALA A 17 8.90 18.79 22.72
N ARG A 18 8.00 19.74 22.43
CA ARG A 18 7.31 19.83 21.14
C ARG A 18 8.21 20.25 19.99
N SER A 19 9.33 20.91 20.26
CA SER A 19 10.30 21.27 19.22
C SER A 19 11.09 20.08 18.68
N THR A 20 11.05 18.95 19.35
CA THR A 20 11.70 17.71 18.91
C THR A 20 10.67 16.69 18.44
N VAL A 21 10.73 16.33 17.16
CA VAL A 21 9.84 15.33 16.58
C VAL A 21 10.52 13.96 16.60
N HIS A 22 9.90 13.01 17.27
CA HIS A 22 10.38 11.64 17.36
C HIS A 22 9.62 10.74 16.38
N ALA A 23 10.32 9.72 15.85
CA ALA A 23 9.69 8.67 15.06
C ALA A 23 8.70 7.86 15.93
N PRO A 24 7.43 7.72 15.55
CA PRO A 24 6.43 7.00 16.33
C PRO A 24 6.62 5.48 16.29
N ILE A 25 7.35 4.98 15.29
CA ILE A 25 7.66 3.57 15.09
C ILE A 25 9.11 3.39 14.66
N ALA A 26 9.66 2.21 14.86
CA ALA A 26 10.90 1.80 14.21
C ALA A 26 10.63 1.64 12.70
N GLY A 27 11.51 2.16 11.84
CA GLY A 27 11.29 2.10 10.40
C GLY A 27 12.38 2.81 9.61
N THR A 28 12.17 2.86 8.31
CA THR A 28 13.06 3.53 7.35
C THR A 28 12.43 4.84 6.89
N VAL A 29 13.22 5.90 6.83
CA VAL A 29 12.79 7.17 6.24
C VAL A 29 12.71 6.99 4.73
N LEU A 30 11.50 7.05 4.18
CA LEU A 30 11.23 6.85 2.75
C LEU A 30 11.39 8.15 1.96
N ARG A 31 11.05 9.28 2.58
CA ARG A 31 11.15 10.61 1.95
C ARG A 31 11.28 11.70 3.00
N ILE A 32 12.07 12.70 2.68
CA ILE A 32 12.19 13.94 3.45
C ILE A 32 11.78 15.08 2.52
N ASN A 33 10.74 15.84 2.90
CA ASN A 33 10.19 16.96 2.13
C ASN A 33 10.50 18.32 2.78
N VAL A 34 11.43 18.38 3.72
CA VAL A 34 11.85 19.58 4.44
C VAL A 34 13.36 19.64 4.49
N ARG A 35 13.93 20.85 4.44
CA ARG A 35 15.37 21.08 4.52
C ARG A 35 15.71 21.89 5.78
N PRO A 36 16.92 21.73 6.32
CA PRO A 36 17.39 22.59 7.39
C PRO A 36 17.28 24.07 7.02
N GLY A 37 16.73 24.88 7.93
CA GLY A 37 16.49 26.31 7.72
C GLY A 37 15.13 26.64 7.10
N GLU A 38 14.34 25.66 6.67
CA GLU A 38 12.97 25.88 6.22
C GLU A 38 12.02 26.04 7.41
N SER A 39 11.11 27.02 7.30
CA SER A 39 10.04 27.20 8.29
C SER A 39 8.92 26.22 8.03
N VAL A 40 8.47 25.56 9.09
CA VAL A 40 7.38 24.58 9.04
C VAL A 40 6.14 25.16 9.70
N SER A 41 5.00 25.09 8.99
CA SER A 41 3.71 25.49 9.55
C SER A 41 3.22 24.45 10.56
N PRO A 42 2.70 24.88 11.73
CA PRO A 42 2.05 23.97 12.69
C PRO A 42 0.69 23.45 12.21
N MET A 43 0.16 24.00 11.11
CA MET A 43 -1.12 23.58 10.53
C MET A 43 -0.96 22.25 9.79
N PRO A 44 -2.01 21.39 9.74
CA PRO A 44 -2.01 20.18 8.94
C PRO A 44 -1.67 20.48 7.48
N GLN A 45 -0.67 19.80 6.95
CA GLN A 45 -0.23 19.96 5.56
C GLN A 45 -0.67 18.75 4.74
N ALA A 46 -1.03 18.97 3.47
CA ALA A 46 -1.42 17.91 2.53
C ALA A 46 -0.23 16.96 2.24
N THR A 47 1.00 17.46 2.30
CA THR A 47 2.20 16.66 2.09
C THR A 47 2.95 16.49 3.42
N PRO A 48 3.22 15.26 3.87
CA PRO A 48 3.97 15.03 5.09
C PRO A 48 5.43 15.53 4.95
N LEU A 49 5.99 16.10 6.00
CA LEU A 49 7.38 16.57 6.03
C LEU A 49 8.38 15.43 5.91
N ILE A 50 8.09 14.33 6.60
CA ILE A 50 8.89 13.11 6.58
C ILE A 50 7.93 11.94 6.39
N LEU A 51 8.23 11.06 5.44
CA LEU A 51 7.52 9.81 5.24
C LEU A 51 8.37 8.68 5.82
N LEU A 52 7.83 8.01 6.83
CA LEU A 52 8.44 6.86 7.50
C LEU A 52 7.63 5.60 7.19
N GLY A 53 8.29 4.48 6.96
CA GLY A 53 7.65 3.20 6.73
C GLY A 53 8.44 2.03 7.29
N ASP A 54 7.74 0.99 7.72
CA ASP A 54 8.32 -0.30 8.05
C ASP A 54 8.48 -1.11 6.76
N LEU A 55 9.71 -1.43 6.40
CA LEU A 55 10.06 -2.24 5.22
C LEU A 55 10.28 -3.72 5.56
N SER A 56 10.08 -4.13 6.80
CA SER A 56 10.22 -5.55 7.21
C SER A 56 9.20 -6.45 6.53
N GLN A 57 8.03 -5.89 6.19
CA GLN A 57 6.97 -6.58 5.45
C GLN A 57 6.45 -5.70 4.32
N VAL A 58 6.81 -6.05 3.10
CA VAL A 58 6.34 -5.35 1.91
C VAL A 58 5.08 -6.02 1.36
N HIS A 59 4.06 -5.22 1.11
CA HIS A 59 2.78 -5.68 0.57
C HIS A 59 2.56 -5.15 -0.84
N VAL A 60 1.86 -5.94 -1.63
CA VAL A 60 1.38 -5.57 -2.96
C VAL A 60 -0.13 -5.38 -2.88
N ARG A 61 -0.62 -4.22 -3.32
CA ARG A 61 -2.04 -3.98 -3.53
C ARG A 61 -2.35 -4.34 -4.98
N VAL A 62 -3.26 -5.27 -5.17
CA VAL A 62 -3.66 -5.80 -6.47
C VAL A 62 -5.07 -5.34 -6.77
N ASP A 63 -5.24 -4.64 -7.88
CA ASP A 63 -6.55 -4.26 -8.39
C ASP A 63 -7.06 -5.37 -9.29
N ILE A 64 -8.15 -6.03 -8.88
CA ILE A 64 -8.82 -7.11 -9.59
C ILE A 64 -10.09 -6.53 -10.20
N ASP A 65 -10.27 -6.69 -11.52
CA ASP A 65 -11.47 -6.27 -12.20
C ASP A 65 -12.72 -6.92 -11.57
N GLU A 66 -13.80 -6.16 -11.41
CA GLU A 66 -15.05 -6.62 -10.80
C GLU A 66 -15.58 -7.90 -11.48
N HIS A 67 -15.43 -8.01 -12.79
CA HIS A 67 -15.87 -9.20 -13.54
C HIS A 67 -15.06 -10.45 -13.24
N GLU A 68 -13.79 -10.30 -12.86
CA GLU A 68 -12.88 -11.37 -12.50
C GLU A 68 -12.85 -11.66 -10.99
N ALA A 69 -13.36 -10.75 -10.18
CA ALA A 69 -13.29 -10.83 -8.71
C ALA A 69 -13.95 -12.11 -8.16
N GLY A 70 -15.03 -12.57 -8.79
CA GLY A 70 -15.72 -13.81 -8.40
C GLY A 70 -14.91 -15.09 -8.63
N ARG A 71 -13.87 -15.05 -9.46
CA ARG A 71 -12.99 -16.19 -9.76
C ARG A 71 -11.81 -16.30 -8.79
N VAL A 72 -11.47 -15.21 -8.12
CA VAL A 72 -10.33 -15.17 -7.18
C VAL A 72 -10.79 -15.64 -5.81
N ARG A 73 -10.15 -16.70 -5.31
CA ARG A 73 -10.44 -17.25 -3.97
C ARG A 73 -9.41 -16.77 -2.95
N PRO A 74 -9.81 -16.54 -1.69
CA PRO A 74 -8.87 -16.27 -0.60
C PRO A 74 -7.82 -17.38 -0.51
N GLY A 75 -6.56 -16.99 -0.33
CA GLY A 75 -5.46 -17.95 -0.14
C GLY A 75 -4.91 -18.56 -1.44
N GLY A 76 -5.43 -18.19 -2.59
CA GLY A 76 -4.89 -18.62 -3.88
C GLY A 76 -3.42 -18.20 -4.06
N PRO A 77 -2.56 -19.08 -4.63
CA PRO A 77 -1.18 -18.73 -4.91
C PRO A 77 -1.12 -17.61 -5.97
N ALA A 78 -0.18 -16.70 -5.78
CA ALA A 78 0.02 -15.60 -6.71
C ALA A 78 1.51 -15.32 -6.90
N ARG A 79 1.85 -14.80 -8.06
CA ARG A 79 3.21 -14.40 -8.43
C ARG A 79 3.20 -13.01 -9.01
N ALA A 80 4.24 -12.23 -8.72
CA ALA A 80 4.39 -10.90 -9.27
C ALA A 80 5.67 -10.77 -10.11
N HIS A 81 5.58 -10.01 -11.16
CA HIS A 81 6.71 -9.60 -11.98
C HIS A 81 6.88 -8.08 -11.90
N LEU A 82 8.10 -7.63 -11.67
CA LEU A 82 8.43 -6.21 -11.72
C LEU A 82 8.34 -5.70 -13.16
N ARG A 83 7.61 -4.62 -13.37
CA ARG A 83 7.57 -3.95 -14.69
C ARG A 83 8.97 -3.51 -15.11
N GLY A 84 9.33 -3.81 -16.34
CA GLY A 84 10.62 -3.43 -16.92
C GLY A 84 11.82 -4.23 -16.43
N ARG A 85 11.65 -5.21 -15.55
CA ARG A 85 12.73 -6.13 -15.14
C ARG A 85 12.41 -7.56 -15.56
N ARG A 86 13.30 -8.16 -16.35
CA ARG A 86 13.31 -9.61 -16.57
C ARG A 86 14.04 -10.26 -15.39
N GLY A 87 13.31 -10.94 -14.53
CA GLY A 87 13.88 -11.59 -13.34
C GLY A 87 12.95 -12.68 -12.82
N THR A 88 13.39 -13.33 -11.73
CA THR A 88 12.59 -14.34 -11.04
C THR A 88 11.31 -13.72 -10.51
N PRO A 89 10.16 -14.36 -10.71
CA PRO A 89 8.91 -13.89 -10.14
C PRO A 89 8.97 -13.85 -8.62
N LEU A 90 8.33 -12.86 -8.04
CA LEU A 90 8.16 -12.76 -6.59
C LEU A 90 6.99 -13.64 -6.17
N THR A 91 7.18 -14.49 -5.18
CA THR A 91 6.11 -15.28 -4.57
C THR A 91 5.30 -14.39 -3.64
N LEU A 92 3.99 -14.46 -3.77
CA LEU A 92 3.03 -13.68 -3.02
C LEU A 92 2.15 -14.58 -2.16
N SER A 93 1.97 -14.19 -0.89
CA SER A 93 1.01 -14.80 0.03
C SER A 93 -0.20 -13.89 0.19
N PHE A 94 -1.39 -14.45 0.04
CA PHE A 94 -2.64 -13.72 0.27
C PHE A 94 -2.77 -13.27 1.73
N VAL A 95 -3.13 -12.02 1.95
CA VAL A 95 -3.39 -11.46 3.28
C VAL A 95 -4.88 -11.26 3.49
N ARG A 96 -5.52 -10.45 2.62
CA ARG A 96 -6.96 -10.16 2.71
C ARG A 96 -7.48 -9.51 1.42
N PHE A 97 -8.78 -9.54 1.25
CA PHE A 97 -9.48 -8.58 0.40
C PHE A 97 -9.78 -7.30 1.17
N GLU A 98 -9.81 -6.18 0.48
CA GLU A 98 -10.46 -4.97 0.95
C GLU A 98 -11.92 -5.02 0.47
N PRO A 99 -12.93 -5.18 1.37
CA PRO A 99 -14.31 -5.45 0.98
C PRO A 99 -15.02 -4.17 0.49
N LEU A 100 -14.39 -3.47 -0.42
CA LEU A 100 -14.88 -2.25 -1.03
C LEU A 100 -14.46 -2.22 -2.50
N VAL A 101 -15.46 -2.17 -3.38
CA VAL A 101 -15.22 -2.01 -4.82
C VAL A 101 -15.07 -0.52 -5.11
N THR A 102 -13.94 -0.15 -5.68
CA THR A 102 -13.60 1.24 -5.98
C THR A 102 -13.40 1.45 -7.48
N PRO A 103 -13.60 2.66 -8.01
CA PRO A 103 -13.21 2.95 -9.38
C PRO A 103 -11.71 2.68 -9.58
N LYS A 104 -11.36 2.05 -10.68
CA LYS A 104 -9.97 1.82 -11.07
C LYS A 104 -9.26 3.17 -11.21
N ARG A 105 -8.09 3.31 -10.58
CA ARG A 105 -7.22 4.48 -10.79
C ARG A 105 -6.20 4.14 -11.85
N SER A 106 -6.11 4.96 -12.91
CA SER A 106 -5.04 4.80 -13.88
C SER A 106 -3.69 5.03 -13.20
N LEU A 107 -2.84 4.02 -13.22
CA LEU A 107 -1.47 4.09 -12.70
C LEU A 107 -0.49 4.65 -13.74
N THR A 108 -0.87 4.66 -15.01
CA THR A 108 -0.03 5.07 -16.14
C THR A 108 -0.24 6.53 -16.55
N GLY A 109 -1.29 7.19 -16.06
CA GLY A 109 -1.59 8.57 -16.46
C GLY A 109 -2.05 8.72 -17.92
N ASP A 110 -2.32 7.62 -18.61
CA ASP A 110 -2.79 7.59 -19.98
C ASP A 110 -4.29 7.90 -20.02
N LEU A 111 -4.66 9.00 -20.68
CA LEU A 111 -6.06 9.48 -20.79
C LEU A 111 -6.96 8.54 -21.60
N THR A 112 -6.39 7.53 -22.24
CA THR A 112 -7.10 6.52 -23.04
C THR A 112 -7.48 5.28 -22.28
N GLU A 113 -6.99 5.09 -21.05
CA GLU A 113 -7.38 3.96 -20.21
C GLU A 113 -8.82 4.19 -19.71
N ARG A 114 -9.73 3.27 -20.07
CA ARG A 114 -11.12 3.30 -19.61
C ARG A 114 -11.19 3.33 -18.08
N VAL A 115 -11.57 4.46 -17.53
CA VAL A 115 -11.71 4.71 -16.07
C VAL A 115 -13.04 4.14 -15.52
N ASP A 116 -13.91 3.60 -16.40
CA ASP A 116 -15.24 3.08 -16.02
C ASP A 116 -15.23 1.66 -15.41
N THR A 117 -14.05 1.06 -15.22
CA THR A 117 -13.94 -0.25 -14.58
C THR A 117 -13.82 -0.11 -13.07
N ARG A 118 -14.59 -0.92 -12.35
CA ARG A 118 -14.50 -1.04 -10.90
C ARG A 118 -13.58 -2.21 -10.53
N VAL A 119 -12.89 -2.06 -9.43
CA VAL A 119 -11.93 -3.07 -8.96
C VAL A 119 -12.17 -3.45 -7.50
N LEU A 120 -12.03 -4.73 -7.22
CA LEU A 120 -11.85 -5.26 -5.88
C LEU A 120 -10.36 -5.26 -5.56
N GLN A 121 -9.98 -4.74 -4.41
CA GLN A 121 -8.57 -4.72 -4.00
C GLN A 121 -8.23 -5.94 -3.14
N ALA A 122 -7.13 -6.60 -3.48
CA ALA A 122 -6.53 -7.66 -2.69
C ALA A 122 -5.14 -7.25 -2.21
N ILE A 123 -4.84 -7.58 -0.96
CA ILE A 123 -3.53 -7.34 -0.36
C ILE A 123 -2.79 -8.67 -0.30
N TYR A 124 -1.59 -8.67 -0.88
CA TYR A 124 -0.65 -9.78 -0.84
C TYR A 124 0.64 -9.34 -0.17
N ARG A 125 1.27 -10.23 0.57
CA ARG A 125 2.60 -10.03 1.14
C ARG A 125 3.64 -10.66 0.21
N ILE A 126 4.76 -9.97 -0.01
CA ILE A 126 5.92 -10.54 -0.68
C ILE A 126 6.66 -11.41 0.32
N GLU A 127 6.84 -12.71 0.04
CA GLU A 127 7.47 -13.64 0.97
C GLU A 127 8.96 -13.36 1.15
N GLN A 128 9.65 -13.04 0.08
CA GLN A 128 11.08 -12.76 0.07
C GLN A 128 11.36 -11.50 -0.76
N PRO A 129 11.21 -10.31 -0.17
CA PRO A 129 11.56 -9.09 -0.88
C PRO A 129 13.08 -9.07 -1.12
N GLY A 130 13.48 -9.21 -2.38
CA GLY A 130 14.87 -9.09 -2.79
C GLY A 130 15.37 -7.64 -2.75
N PRO A 131 16.69 -7.43 -2.90
CA PRO A 131 17.25 -6.09 -2.95
C PRO A 131 16.66 -5.29 -4.12
N GLY A 132 16.29 -4.04 -3.85
CA GLY A 132 15.71 -3.13 -4.84
C GLY A 132 14.19 -3.20 -4.96
N ILE A 133 13.50 -3.93 -4.08
CA ILE A 133 12.05 -3.82 -3.90
C ILE A 133 11.77 -2.67 -2.94
N VAL A 134 11.19 -1.60 -3.47
CA VAL A 134 10.85 -0.40 -2.70
C VAL A 134 9.37 -0.06 -2.88
N PRO A 135 8.73 0.57 -1.88
CA PRO A 135 7.36 1.04 -2.01
C PRO A 135 7.19 1.98 -3.21
N GLY A 136 6.06 1.84 -3.91
CA GLY A 136 5.75 2.64 -5.10
C GLY A 136 6.14 1.98 -6.43
N LEU A 137 6.80 0.82 -6.42
CA LEU A 137 7.05 0.05 -7.63
C LEU A 137 5.74 -0.55 -8.16
N GLN A 138 5.63 -0.59 -9.50
CA GLN A 138 4.55 -1.28 -10.18
C GLN A 138 4.95 -2.71 -10.52
N VAL A 139 4.01 -3.63 -10.29
CA VAL A 139 4.18 -5.05 -10.55
C VAL A 139 2.97 -5.59 -11.32
N ASP A 140 3.20 -6.55 -12.19
CA ASP A 140 2.13 -7.32 -12.82
C ASP A 140 1.94 -8.60 -12.01
N VAL A 141 0.71 -8.82 -11.52
CA VAL A 141 0.39 -9.95 -10.63
C VAL A 141 -0.44 -10.98 -11.37
N PHE A 142 -0.04 -12.23 -11.27
CA PHE A 142 -0.73 -13.40 -11.79
C PHE A 142 -1.26 -14.22 -10.62
N ILE A 143 -2.59 -14.32 -10.52
CA ILE A 143 -3.29 -15.08 -9.49
C ILE A 143 -3.76 -16.38 -10.13
N GLU A 144 -3.41 -17.51 -9.54
CA GLU A 144 -3.90 -18.81 -10.00
C GLU A 144 -5.36 -18.98 -9.57
N THR A 145 -6.25 -19.12 -10.55
CA THR A 145 -7.67 -19.37 -10.31
C THR A 145 -8.01 -20.79 -10.69
N PRO A 146 -8.95 -21.48 -9.99
CA PRO A 146 -9.46 -22.75 -10.43
C PRO A 146 -9.99 -22.66 -11.87
N ALA A 147 -9.77 -23.70 -12.66
CA ALA A 147 -10.38 -23.78 -13.98
C ALA A 147 -11.91 -23.66 -13.86
N PRO A 148 -12.59 -22.97 -14.79
CA PRO A 148 -14.05 -22.94 -14.81
C PRO A 148 -14.55 -24.38 -14.86
N GLU A 149 -15.45 -24.76 -13.96
CA GLU A 149 -16.19 -26.02 -14.09
C GLU A 149 -16.99 -25.97 -15.40
N VAL A 150 -16.53 -26.67 -16.39
CA VAL A 150 -17.29 -26.89 -17.60
C VAL A 150 -18.42 -27.83 -17.20
N THR A 151 -19.57 -27.27 -16.86
CA THR A 151 -20.81 -28.05 -16.70
C THR A 151 -21.15 -28.56 -18.08
N SER A 152 -20.76 -29.79 -18.35
CA SER A 152 -21.19 -30.49 -19.55
C SER A 152 -22.73 -30.52 -19.57
N PRO A 153 -23.40 -30.06 -20.62
CA PRO A 153 -24.85 -30.15 -20.69
C PRO A 153 -25.23 -31.64 -20.64
N THR A 154 -26.03 -32.00 -19.66
CA THR A 154 -26.66 -33.36 -19.60
C THR A 154 -27.42 -33.57 -20.88
N PRO A 155 -27.17 -34.64 -21.67
CA PRO A 155 -27.94 -34.92 -22.87
C PRO A 155 -29.41 -35.16 -22.51
N PRO A 156 -30.36 -34.67 -23.29
CA PRO A 156 -31.77 -34.90 -23.03
C PRO A 156 -32.06 -36.41 -23.11
N THR A 157 -32.69 -36.94 -22.06
CA THR A 157 -33.18 -38.27 -22.02
C THR A 157 -34.37 -38.36 -23.00
N VAL A 158 -34.29 -39.24 -24.01
CA VAL A 158 -35.38 -39.58 -24.97
C VAL A 158 -36.30 -40.57 -24.28
#